data_1dd147d4849da0e909c63e90f3520b55
#
_entry.id   1dd147d4849da0e909c63e90f3520b55
#
_cell.length_a   1.000
_cell.length_b   1.000
_cell.length_c   1.000
_cell.angle_alpha   90.00
_cell.angle_beta   90.00
_cell.angle_gamma   90.00
#
_symmetry.space_group_name_H-M   'P 1'
#
loop_
_entity.id
_entity.type
_entity.pdbx_description
1 polymer ?
#
loop_
_entity_poly.entity_id
_entity_poly.type
_entity_poly.pdbx_seq_one_letter_code
_entity_poly.pdbx_strand_id
1 'polypeptide(L)'
;MLWFRILPILLLIVVNTLLHALPLLTVAVVKALLPFKRARLACNPVLTGVGESWIAVNSAMIDRFTRTRFHVDEVAALKVDGHYLVLANHQSWVDIVVLQKVFNRRIPFLRFF
;
A
#
# COMPACT_ATOMS: atom_id res chain seq x y z
N MET A 1 -8.08 -19.98 -21.31
CA MET A 1 -8.85 -18.75 -21.08
C MET A 1 -8.50 -18.00 -19.79
N LEU A 2 -8.15 -18.68 -18.71
CA LEU A 2 -7.76 -18.01 -17.45
C LEU A 2 -6.51 -17.13 -17.58
N TRP A 3 -5.50 -17.59 -18.27
CA TRP A 3 -4.22 -16.91 -18.48
C TRP A 3 -4.36 -15.56 -19.20
N PHE A 4 -5.27 -15.43 -20.16
CA PHE A 4 -5.52 -14.17 -20.88
C PHE A 4 -6.06 -13.03 -19.98
N ARG A 5 -6.62 -13.38 -18.82
CA ARG A 5 -7.09 -12.40 -17.83
C ARG A 5 -6.06 -12.13 -16.74
N ILE A 6 -5.30 -13.15 -16.35
CA ILE A 6 -4.31 -13.04 -15.26
C ILE A 6 -3.08 -12.27 -15.73
N LEU A 7 -2.55 -12.56 -16.91
CA LEU A 7 -1.35 -11.91 -17.43
C LEU A 7 -1.43 -10.39 -17.50
N PRO A 8 -2.51 -9.78 -18.04
CA PRO A 8 -2.63 -8.32 -18.05
C PRO A 8 -2.69 -7.72 -16.64
N ILE A 9 -3.36 -8.38 -15.70
CA ILE A 9 -3.43 -7.91 -14.30
C ILE A 9 -2.05 -7.95 -13.64
N LEU A 10 -1.33 -9.05 -13.80
CA LEU A 10 0.04 -9.16 -13.29
C LEU A 10 0.96 -8.10 -13.90
N LEU A 11 0.87 -7.88 -15.21
CA LEU A 11 1.65 -6.85 -15.89
C LEU A 11 1.33 -5.44 -15.33
N LEU A 12 0.06 -5.13 -15.13
CA LEU A 12 -0.35 -3.85 -14.55
C LEU A 12 0.17 -3.68 -13.12
N ILE A 13 0.15 -4.73 -12.29
CA ILE A 13 0.71 -4.71 -10.94
C ILE A 13 2.21 -4.46 -10.98
N VAL A 14 2.94 -5.13 -11.87
CA VAL A 14 4.39 -4.93 -12.05
C VAL A 14 4.68 -3.50 -12.49
N VAL A 15 3.98 -2.99 -13.50
CA VAL A 15 4.15 -1.61 -13.99
C VAL A 15 3.85 -0.61 -12.88
N ASN A 16 2.75 -0.78 -12.14
CA ASN A 16 2.41 0.07 -11.01
C ASN A 16 3.52 0.04 -9.94
N THR A 17 4.05 -1.13 -9.64
CA THR A 17 5.13 -1.29 -8.65
C THR A 17 6.40 -0.56 -9.11
N LEU A 18 6.79 -0.69 -10.36
CA LEU A 18 7.98 0.00 -10.90
C LEU A 18 7.80 1.52 -10.90
N LEU A 19 6.62 2.02 -11.29
CA LEU A 19 6.31 3.44 -11.30
C LEU A 19 6.36 4.06 -9.90
N HIS A 20 5.93 3.34 -8.86
CA HIS A 20 5.99 3.82 -7.48
C HIS A 20 7.35 3.56 -6.82
N ALA A 21 8.08 2.53 -7.24
CA ALA A 21 9.42 2.25 -6.73
C ALA A 21 10.41 3.38 -7.08
N LEU A 22 10.32 3.98 -8.26
CA LEU A 22 11.21 5.07 -8.68
C LEU A 22 11.17 6.27 -7.71
N PRO A 23 10.02 6.93 -7.48
CA PRO A 23 9.95 8.06 -6.55
C PRO A 23 10.26 7.64 -5.11
N LEU A 24 9.85 6.43 -4.70
CA LEU A 24 10.11 5.91 -3.36
C LEU A 24 11.63 5.77 -3.11
N LEU A 25 12.35 5.13 -4.03
CA LEU A 25 13.80 4.96 -3.93
C LEU A 25 14.52 6.30 -4.02
N THR A 26 14.09 7.19 -4.93
CA THR A 26 14.67 8.54 -5.06
C THR A 26 14.55 9.31 -3.75
N VAL A 27 13.36 9.37 -3.16
CA VAL A 27 13.14 10.08 -1.88
C VAL A 27 13.87 9.38 -0.74
N ALA A 28 13.97 8.05 -0.73
CA ALA A 28 14.72 7.31 0.28
C ALA A 28 16.21 7.61 0.21
N VAL A 29 16.81 7.67 -0.98
CA VAL A 29 18.21 8.04 -1.19
C VAL A 29 18.45 9.50 -0.76
N VAL A 30 17.61 10.42 -1.20
CA VAL A 30 17.68 11.84 -0.78
C VAL A 30 17.63 11.93 0.74
N LYS A 31 16.68 11.26 1.38
CA LYS A 31 16.55 11.21 2.84
C LYS A 31 17.82 10.67 3.52
N ALA A 32 18.45 9.65 2.94
CA ALA A 32 19.68 9.07 3.49
C ALA A 32 20.87 10.04 3.42
N LEU A 33 20.93 10.85 2.36
CA LEU A 33 22.00 11.82 2.13
C LEU A 33 21.82 13.14 2.89
N LEU A 34 20.60 13.45 3.36
CA LEU A 34 20.32 14.67 4.08
C LEU A 34 20.97 14.67 5.48
N PRO A 35 21.79 15.67 5.84
CA PRO A 35 22.47 15.74 7.14
C PRO A 35 21.53 16.21 8.27
N PHE A 36 20.46 16.94 7.94
CA PHE A 36 19.60 17.57 8.94
C PHE A 36 18.39 16.71 9.28
N LYS A 37 18.17 16.44 10.56
CA LYS A 37 17.05 15.65 11.06
C LYS A 37 15.68 16.18 10.58
N ARG A 38 15.47 17.49 10.59
CA ARG A 38 14.21 18.12 10.13
C ARG A 38 13.93 17.82 8.66
N ALA A 39 14.95 17.95 7.80
CA ALA A 39 14.81 17.65 6.38
C ALA A 39 14.53 16.16 6.14
N ARG A 40 15.19 15.27 6.88
CA ARG A 40 14.91 13.81 6.81
C ARG A 40 13.48 13.48 7.25
N LEU A 41 12.96 14.14 8.28
CA LEU A 41 11.58 13.93 8.73
C LEU A 41 10.56 14.45 7.72
N ALA A 42 10.87 15.53 6.99
CA ALA A 42 10.01 16.04 5.92
C ALA A 42 9.84 15.06 4.73
N CYS A 43 10.75 14.10 4.56
CA CYS A 43 10.61 13.05 3.54
C CYS A 43 9.57 11.97 3.92
N ASN A 44 9.26 11.82 5.21
CA ASN A 44 8.36 10.74 5.67
C ASN A 44 6.95 10.82 5.06
N PRO A 45 6.24 11.97 5.06
CA PRO A 45 4.92 12.05 4.46
C PRO A 45 4.95 11.77 2.95
N VAL A 46 6.03 12.13 2.26
CA VAL A 46 6.18 11.81 0.83
C VAL A 46 6.30 10.30 0.62
N LEU A 47 7.16 9.63 1.38
CA LEU A 47 7.33 8.17 1.33
C LEU A 47 6.02 7.45 1.65
N THR A 48 5.31 7.89 2.68
CA THR A 48 4.00 7.35 3.05
C THR A 48 2.99 7.56 1.92
N GLY A 49 2.92 8.76 1.36
CA GLY A 49 2.01 9.10 0.26
C GLY A 49 2.25 8.28 -1.00
N VAL A 50 3.51 8.02 -1.35
CA VAL A 50 3.86 7.11 -2.47
C VAL A 50 3.37 5.69 -2.19
N GLY A 51 3.61 5.16 -0.97
CA GLY A 51 3.12 3.84 -0.57
C GLY A 51 1.60 3.74 -0.57
N GLU A 52 0.90 4.72 -0.03
CA GLU A 52 -0.57 4.78 -0.03
C GLU A 52 -1.14 4.85 -1.45
N SER A 53 -0.50 5.60 -2.34
CA SER A 53 -0.88 5.69 -3.75
C SER A 53 -0.71 4.33 -4.45
N TRP A 54 0.41 3.64 -4.22
CA TRP A 54 0.65 2.30 -4.74
C TRP A 54 -0.45 1.31 -4.31
N ILE A 55 -0.82 1.33 -3.02
CA ILE A 55 -1.90 0.50 -2.48
C ILE A 55 -3.24 0.87 -3.12
N ALA A 56 -3.54 2.16 -3.27
CA ALA A 56 -4.79 2.62 -3.86
C ALA A 56 -4.95 2.15 -5.31
N VAL A 57 -3.89 2.23 -6.11
CA VAL A 57 -3.91 1.76 -7.51
C VAL A 57 -4.08 0.23 -7.56
N ASN A 58 -3.35 -0.54 -6.74
CA ASN A 58 -3.53 -1.99 -6.65
C ASN A 58 -4.94 -2.37 -6.22
N SER A 59 -5.51 -1.64 -5.25
CA SER A 59 -6.88 -1.85 -4.79
C SER A 59 -7.91 -1.60 -5.89
N ALA A 60 -7.73 -0.52 -6.65
CA ALA A 60 -8.59 -0.21 -7.79
C ALA A 60 -8.50 -1.28 -8.91
N MET A 61 -7.30 -1.83 -9.13
CA MET A 61 -7.12 -2.94 -10.07
C MET A 61 -7.87 -4.20 -9.62
N ILE A 62 -7.79 -4.54 -8.33
CA ILE A 62 -8.53 -5.67 -7.77
C ILE A 62 -10.03 -5.46 -7.98
N ASP A 63 -10.56 -4.30 -7.64
CA ASP A 63 -11.99 -3.99 -7.77
C ASP A 63 -12.46 -4.01 -9.23
N ARG A 64 -11.62 -3.54 -10.16
CA ARG A 64 -11.99 -3.41 -11.58
C ARG A 64 -11.87 -4.70 -12.37
N PHE A 65 -10.86 -5.52 -12.05
CA PHE A 65 -10.48 -6.67 -12.88
C PHE A 65 -10.78 -8.02 -12.24
N THR A 66 -11.12 -8.05 -10.94
CA THR A 66 -11.52 -9.28 -10.26
C THR A 66 -13.00 -9.22 -9.85
N ARG A 67 -13.57 -10.39 -9.58
CA ARG A 67 -14.92 -10.51 -9.02
C ARG A 67 -14.90 -10.62 -7.49
N THR A 68 -13.76 -10.32 -6.88
CA THR A 68 -13.58 -10.41 -5.43
C THR A 68 -14.38 -9.31 -4.75
N ARG A 69 -15.22 -9.70 -3.79
CA ARG A 69 -15.96 -8.78 -2.94
C ARG A 69 -15.40 -8.85 -1.54
N PHE A 70 -15.12 -7.70 -0.97
CA PHE A 70 -14.65 -7.58 0.42
C PHE A 70 -15.82 -7.22 1.30
N HIS A 71 -16.02 -8.01 2.37
CA HIS A 71 -16.94 -7.68 3.43
C HIS A 71 -16.12 -7.11 4.58
N VAL A 72 -16.36 -5.85 4.92
CA VAL A 72 -15.55 -5.12 5.90
C VAL A 72 -16.49 -4.43 6.86
N ASP A 73 -16.45 -4.85 8.13
CA ASP A 73 -17.26 -4.28 9.20
C ASP A 73 -16.42 -3.33 10.08
N GLU A 74 -17.07 -2.33 10.64
CA GLU A 74 -16.59 -1.47 11.74
C GLU A 74 -15.29 -0.69 11.54
N VAL A 75 -14.81 -0.50 10.30
CA VAL A 75 -13.60 0.31 10.04
C VAL A 75 -13.86 1.81 10.00
N ALA A 76 -15.11 2.26 10.02
CA ALA A 76 -15.46 3.69 9.94
C ALA A 76 -15.03 4.51 11.17
N ALA A 77 -14.86 3.86 12.32
CA ALA A 77 -14.45 4.50 13.58
C ALA A 77 -12.92 4.66 13.72
N LEU A 78 -12.14 4.13 12.80
CA LEU A 78 -10.67 4.20 12.85
C LEU A 78 -10.16 5.60 12.48
N LYS A 79 -9.08 6.02 13.14
CA LYS A 79 -8.47 7.34 12.95
C LYS A 79 -7.07 7.22 12.37
N VAL A 80 -6.74 8.10 11.42
CA VAL A 80 -5.43 8.13 10.76
C VAL A 80 -4.28 8.45 11.70
N ASP A 81 -4.56 9.16 12.80
CA ASP A 81 -3.60 9.53 13.84
C ASP A 81 -3.61 8.57 15.05
N GLY A 82 -4.39 7.50 14.99
CA GLY A 82 -4.48 6.49 16.03
C GLY A 82 -3.27 5.57 16.09
N HIS A 83 -3.20 4.77 17.16
CA HIS A 83 -2.22 3.71 17.32
C HIS A 83 -2.95 2.37 17.38
N TYR A 84 -2.61 1.47 16.47
CA TYR A 84 -3.31 0.21 16.31
C TYR A 84 -2.34 -0.96 16.25
N LEU A 85 -2.73 -2.07 16.86
CA LEU A 85 -2.14 -3.38 16.63
C LEU A 85 -3.16 -4.19 15.83
N VAL A 86 -2.80 -4.53 14.60
CA VAL A 86 -3.65 -5.32 13.71
C VAL A 86 -3.23 -6.78 13.80
N LEU A 87 -4.13 -7.63 14.27
CA LEU A 87 -3.95 -9.07 14.33
C LEU A 87 -4.77 -9.72 13.22
N ALA A 88 -4.12 -10.51 12.40
CA ALA A 88 -4.77 -11.21 11.31
C ALA A 88 -4.33 -12.68 11.26
N ASN A 89 -5.27 -13.55 10.90
CA ASN A 89 -4.94 -14.95 10.61
C ASN A 89 -4.27 -15.02 9.23
N HIS A 90 -2.95 -15.05 9.23
CA HIS A 90 -2.16 -15.03 7.99
C HIS A 90 -2.10 -16.43 7.37
N GLN A 91 -2.73 -16.59 6.21
CA GLN A 91 -2.74 -17.85 5.46
C GLN A 91 -1.97 -17.76 4.14
N SER A 92 -1.85 -16.57 3.56
CA SER A 92 -1.19 -16.37 2.27
C SER A 92 -0.71 -14.93 2.07
N TRP A 93 0.14 -14.71 1.08
CA TRP A 93 0.58 -13.36 0.68
C TRP A 93 -0.58 -12.43 0.27
N VAL A 94 -1.71 -13.00 -0.12
CA VAL A 94 -2.91 -12.24 -0.48
C VAL A 94 -3.45 -11.47 0.73
N ASP A 95 -3.30 -11.99 1.94
CA ASP A 95 -3.77 -11.34 3.17
C ASP A 95 -3.11 -9.98 3.38
N ILE A 96 -1.83 -9.84 3.00
CA ILE A 96 -1.11 -8.56 3.06
C ILE A 96 -1.79 -7.52 2.17
N VAL A 97 -2.12 -7.91 0.94
CA VAL A 97 -2.80 -7.01 -0.03
C VAL A 97 -4.20 -6.63 0.46
N VAL A 98 -4.92 -7.58 1.05
CA VAL A 98 -6.25 -7.35 1.63
C VAL A 98 -6.17 -6.38 2.80
N LEU A 99 -5.26 -6.58 3.75
CA LEU A 99 -5.06 -5.69 4.89
C LEU A 99 -4.68 -4.28 4.43
N GLN A 100 -3.76 -4.17 3.47
CA GLN A 100 -3.39 -2.89 2.89
C GLN A 100 -4.61 -2.19 2.26
N LYS A 101 -5.43 -2.91 1.49
CA LYS A 101 -6.63 -2.35 0.87
C LYS A 101 -7.63 -1.86 1.91
N VAL A 102 -7.89 -2.64 2.96
CA VAL A 102 -8.87 -2.32 4.00
C VAL A 102 -8.45 -1.11 4.83
N PHE A 103 -7.17 -1.04 5.19
CA PHE A 103 -6.67 -0.05 6.14
C PHE A 103 -6.00 1.16 5.51
N ASN A 104 -5.79 1.18 4.18
CA ASN A 104 -5.13 2.29 3.50
C ASN A 104 -5.84 3.62 3.79
N ARG A 105 -5.09 4.60 4.30
CA ARG A 105 -5.57 5.94 4.70
C ARG A 105 -6.66 5.97 5.79
N ARG A 106 -6.87 4.85 6.47
CA ARG A 106 -7.81 4.76 7.60
C ARG A 106 -7.10 4.69 8.95
N ILE A 107 -5.90 4.12 8.95
CA ILE A 107 -4.99 4.06 10.08
C ILE A 107 -3.60 4.50 9.60
N PRO A 108 -2.63 4.74 10.50
CA PRO A 108 -1.23 4.94 10.10
C PRO A 108 -0.74 3.80 9.20
N PHE A 109 0.21 4.11 8.33
CA PHE A 109 0.72 3.15 7.35
C PHE A 109 1.13 1.83 8.02
N LEU A 110 0.55 0.71 7.56
CA LEU A 110 0.78 -0.62 8.13
C LEU A 110 2.26 -1.03 8.01
N ARG A 111 2.78 -1.52 9.11
CA ARG A 111 4.09 -2.18 9.15
C ARG A 111 3.86 -3.65 9.49
N PHE A 112 4.47 -4.52 8.71
CA PHE A 112 4.40 -5.96 8.92
C PHE A 112 5.67 -6.43 9.63
N PHE A 113 5.51 -7.38 10.53
CA PHE A 113 6.60 -7.99 11.29
C PHE A 113 6.76 -9.46 10.90
#